data_79ab4ad35a8909b5df5e4e322051b6c9
#
_entry.id   79ab4ad35a8909b5df5e4e322051b6c9
#
_cell.length_a   1.000
_cell.length_b   1.000
_cell.length_c   1.000
_cell.angle_alpha   90.00
_cell.angle_beta   90.00
_cell.angle_gamma   90.00
#
_symmetry.space_group_name_H-M   'P 1'
#
loop_
_entity.id
_entity.type
_entity.pdbx_description
1 polymer ?
#
loop_
_entity_poly.entity_id
_entity_poly.type
_entity_poly.pdbx_seq_one_letter_code
_entity_poly.pdbx_strand_id
1 'polypeptide(L)'
;MTDTPPPSPIAATGAIATPPFEGPLADARDQRFMRAALEEARLAEAAGEVPVGAVVVWNDAIIARGHNLPIRSRDPSAHAEMQALRAAAQVIGNYRMPECELYVTLEPCAMCSGAMLHARLRHVVFGATDPKTGAAGSVLDLFAEARLNHQTTIRGGVLADECGQLLRDFFRARRRAQKADRAGGQAVTEPGNGSVTEPSSDPQGKPDA
;
A
#
# COMPACT_ATOMS: atom_id res chain seq x y z
N MET A 1 32.31 14.88 20.00
CA MET A 1 30.95 15.04 19.44
C MET A 1 31.06 16.15 18.43
N THR A 2 31.16 15.83 17.15
CA THR A 2 31.27 16.80 16.06
C THR A 2 29.88 17.11 15.55
N ASP A 3 29.43 18.29 15.92
CA ASP A 3 28.12 18.82 15.49
C ASP A 3 28.23 19.21 14.01
N THR A 4 27.77 18.33 13.12
CA THR A 4 27.67 18.64 11.70
C THR A 4 26.36 19.39 11.49
N PRO A 5 26.38 20.64 11.01
CA PRO A 5 25.16 21.39 10.77
C PRO A 5 24.30 20.67 9.70
N PRO A 6 22.95 20.76 9.82
CA PRO A 6 22.07 20.20 8.81
C PRO A 6 22.31 20.87 7.46
N PRO A 7 22.12 20.14 6.34
CA PRO A 7 22.26 20.72 5.01
C PRO A 7 21.29 21.88 4.84
N SER A 8 21.79 22.97 4.25
CA SER A 8 21.01 24.17 3.97
C SER A 8 19.78 23.83 3.11
N PRO A 9 18.60 24.43 3.37
CA PRO A 9 17.44 24.19 2.56
C PRO A 9 17.72 24.58 1.10
N ILE A 10 17.44 23.67 0.20
CA ILE A 10 17.58 23.88 -1.24
C ILE A 10 16.69 25.09 -1.60
N ALA A 11 17.34 26.16 -2.04
CA ALA A 11 16.65 27.39 -2.43
C ALA A 11 15.64 27.08 -3.55
N ALA A 12 14.39 27.46 -3.35
CA ALA A 12 13.34 27.40 -4.36
C ALA A 12 13.71 28.33 -5.51
N THR A 13 14.28 27.76 -6.57
CA THR A 13 14.62 28.49 -7.77
C THR A 13 13.59 28.19 -8.84
N GLY A 14 12.75 29.18 -9.12
CA GLY A 14 11.97 29.31 -10.34
C GLY A 14 10.80 28.33 -10.48
N ALA A 15 9.57 28.87 -10.48
CA ALA A 15 8.39 28.14 -10.91
C ALA A 15 8.61 27.63 -12.35
N ILE A 16 8.99 26.37 -12.50
CA ILE A 16 8.98 25.67 -13.79
C ILE A 16 7.49 25.51 -14.12
N ALA A 17 7.05 26.18 -15.19
CA ALA A 17 5.71 26.00 -15.72
C ALA A 17 5.47 24.49 -15.93
N THR A 18 4.58 23.92 -15.17
CA THR A 18 4.20 22.52 -15.26
C THR A 18 3.58 22.29 -16.63
N PRO A 19 4.06 21.33 -17.44
CA PRO A 19 3.35 20.96 -18.65
C PRO A 19 1.93 20.50 -18.28
N PRO A 20 0.94 20.75 -19.14
CA PRO A 20 -0.40 20.26 -18.88
C PRO A 20 -0.35 18.75 -18.64
N PHE A 21 -1.07 18.27 -17.62
CA PHE A 21 -1.12 16.83 -17.25
C PHE A 21 -1.87 15.97 -18.28
N GLU A 22 -1.98 16.45 -19.52
CA GLU A 22 -2.71 15.80 -20.60
C GLU A 22 -1.87 15.74 -21.88
N GLY A 23 -2.11 14.69 -22.67
CA GLY A 23 -1.50 14.47 -23.96
C GLY A 23 -0.38 13.40 -23.97
N PRO A 24 0.10 12.98 -25.16
CA PRO A 24 0.99 11.82 -25.33
C PRO A 24 2.31 11.90 -24.56
N LEU A 25 2.87 13.09 -24.38
CA LEU A 25 4.12 13.28 -23.60
C LEU A 25 3.89 13.11 -22.10
N ALA A 26 2.76 13.61 -21.59
CA ALA A 26 2.36 13.40 -20.21
C ALA A 26 2.08 11.91 -19.95
N ASP A 27 1.43 11.22 -20.90
CA ASP A 27 1.16 9.79 -20.81
C ASP A 27 2.45 8.96 -20.76
N ALA A 28 3.42 9.26 -21.60
CA ALA A 28 4.72 8.57 -21.62
C ALA A 28 5.50 8.79 -20.31
N ARG A 29 5.42 10.01 -19.75
CA ARG A 29 6.03 10.37 -18.46
C ARG A 29 5.38 9.59 -17.31
N ASP A 30 4.07 9.63 -17.24
CA ASP A 30 3.31 8.94 -16.20
C ASP A 30 3.53 7.42 -16.25
N GLN A 31 3.54 6.83 -17.44
CA GLN A 31 3.86 5.41 -17.60
C GLN A 31 5.28 5.07 -17.12
N ARG A 32 6.27 5.93 -17.35
CA ARG A 32 7.64 5.72 -16.86
C ARG A 32 7.67 5.61 -15.34
N PHE A 33 7.02 6.53 -14.62
CA PHE A 33 6.99 6.52 -13.17
C PHE A 33 6.09 5.41 -12.60
N MET A 34 5.00 5.08 -13.29
CA MET A 34 4.15 3.95 -12.92
C MET A 34 4.89 2.61 -13.06
N ARG A 35 5.75 2.44 -14.08
CA ARG A 35 6.60 1.24 -14.17
C ARG A 35 7.57 1.14 -12.99
N ALA A 36 8.14 2.26 -12.54
CA ALA A 36 8.97 2.27 -11.34
C ALA A 36 8.16 1.91 -10.07
N ALA A 37 6.90 2.34 -9.97
CA ALA A 37 6.01 1.91 -8.90
C ALA A 37 5.66 0.41 -9.00
N LEU A 38 5.51 -0.14 -10.20
CA LEU A 38 5.32 -1.58 -10.42
C LEU A 38 6.56 -2.40 -10.01
N GLU A 39 7.78 -1.88 -10.16
CA GLU A 39 8.99 -2.52 -9.63
C GLU A 39 8.89 -2.66 -8.11
N GLU A 40 8.48 -1.60 -7.40
CA GLU A 40 8.25 -1.64 -5.95
C GLU A 40 7.13 -2.62 -5.57
N ALA A 41 6.05 -2.69 -6.34
CA ALA A 41 4.97 -3.65 -6.10
C ALA A 41 5.47 -5.11 -6.18
N ARG A 42 6.40 -5.42 -7.08
CA ARG A 42 7.03 -6.76 -7.16
C ARG A 42 7.91 -7.06 -5.96
N LEU A 43 8.54 -6.04 -5.34
CA LEU A 43 9.28 -6.21 -4.09
C LEU A 43 8.32 -6.56 -2.93
N ALA A 44 7.15 -5.92 -2.87
CA ALA A 44 6.10 -6.31 -1.92
C ALA A 44 5.67 -7.77 -2.12
N GLU A 45 5.39 -8.18 -3.37
CA GLU A 45 5.02 -9.56 -3.71
C GLU A 45 6.08 -10.57 -3.25
N ALA A 46 7.34 -10.31 -3.57
CA ALA A 46 8.47 -11.16 -3.15
C ALA A 46 8.61 -11.26 -1.62
N ALA A 47 8.15 -10.24 -0.90
CA ALA A 47 8.10 -10.20 0.56
C ALA A 47 6.84 -10.90 1.16
N GLY A 48 5.92 -11.41 0.33
CA GLY A 48 4.64 -12.01 0.76
C GLY A 48 3.56 -11.00 1.12
N GLU A 49 3.78 -9.72 0.80
CA GLU A 49 2.82 -8.62 0.99
C GLU A 49 1.92 -8.44 -0.23
N VAL A 50 0.80 -7.75 -0.05
CA VAL A 50 -0.03 -7.35 -1.20
C VAL A 50 0.78 -6.46 -2.14
N PRO A 51 0.88 -6.78 -3.45
CA PRO A 51 1.77 -6.11 -4.39
C PRO A 51 1.29 -4.70 -4.75
N VAL A 52 1.57 -3.76 -3.87
CA VAL A 52 1.39 -2.33 -4.10
C VAL A 52 2.73 -1.64 -3.93
N GLY A 53 3.05 -0.78 -4.88
CA GLY A 53 4.27 0.02 -4.90
C GLY A 53 3.97 1.47 -5.22
N ALA A 54 4.80 2.37 -4.69
CA ALA A 54 4.68 3.81 -4.91
C ALA A 54 6.05 4.47 -5.07
N VAL A 55 6.08 5.55 -5.84
CA VAL A 55 7.25 6.44 -5.96
C VAL A 55 6.82 7.89 -5.79
N VAL A 56 7.68 8.70 -5.17
CA VAL A 56 7.52 10.15 -5.11
C VAL A 56 8.51 10.79 -6.08
N VAL A 57 7.99 11.71 -6.89
CA VAL A 57 8.72 12.41 -7.94
C VAL A 57 8.79 13.89 -7.62
N TRP A 58 9.95 14.48 -7.78
CA TRP A 58 10.21 15.90 -7.70
C TRP A 58 11.16 16.33 -8.83
N ASN A 59 10.80 17.38 -9.57
CA ASN A 59 11.59 17.85 -10.71
C ASN A 59 11.96 16.74 -11.71
N ASP A 60 10.98 15.90 -12.07
CA ASP A 60 11.13 14.79 -13.00
C ASP A 60 12.11 13.67 -12.56
N ALA A 61 12.52 13.68 -11.29
CA ALA A 61 13.35 12.66 -10.67
C ALA A 61 12.61 11.91 -9.56
N ILE A 62 12.78 10.60 -9.47
CA ILE A 62 12.29 9.81 -8.33
C ILE A 62 13.19 10.11 -7.14
N ILE A 63 12.61 10.69 -6.08
CA ILE A 63 13.31 11.02 -4.83
C ILE A 63 13.07 10.01 -3.71
N ALA A 64 11.99 9.23 -3.81
CA ALA A 64 11.67 8.20 -2.83
C ALA A 64 10.87 7.07 -3.46
N ARG A 65 10.98 5.89 -2.87
CA ARG A 65 10.29 4.67 -3.24
C ARG A 65 9.67 4.02 -2.03
N GLY A 66 8.60 3.26 -2.20
CA GLY A 66 7.94 2.53 -1.13
C GLY A 66 7.10 1.38 -1.66
N HIS A 67 6.97 0.35 -0.87
CA HIS A 67 6.09 -0.78 -1.16
C HIS A 67 5.39 -1.25 0.12
N ASN A 68 4.33 -2.00 -0.03
CA ASN A 68 3.57 -2.51 1.10
C ASN A 68 4.43 -3.38 2.02
N LEU A 69 4.34 -3.12 3.33
CA LEU A 69 5.02 -3.85 4.40
C LEU A 69 4.14 -4.13 5.65
N PRO A 70 2.80 -4.07 5.61
CA PRO A 70 1.97 -4.17 6.82
C PRO A 70 2.20 -5.42 7.64
N ILE A 71 2.33 -6.59 7.00
CA ILE A 71 2.50 -7.88 7.68
C ILE A 71 3.88 -7.95 8.33
N ARG A 72 4.93 -7.63 7.58
CA ARG A 72 6.33 -7.75 8.04
C ARG A 72 6.66 -6.74 9.13
N SER A 73 6.19 -5.50 9.00
CA SER A 73 6.40 -4.45 9.99
C SER A 73 5.41 -4.49 11.15
N ARG A 74 4.31 -5.28 11.04
CA ARG A 74 3.18 -5.30 11.99
C ARG A 74 2.59 -3.90 12.20
N ASP A 75 2.56 -3.13 11.13
CA ASP A 75 2.08 -1.74 11.11
C ASP A 75 0.96 -1.61 10.07
N PRO A 76 -0.30 -1.39 10.49
CA PRO A 76 -1.42 -1.25 9.56
C PRO A 76 -1.31 -0.02 8.66
N SER A 77 -0.44 0.93 9.00
CA SER A 77 -0.20 2.12 8.20
C SER A 77 0.95 1.96 7.20
N ALA A 78 1.67 0.83 7.17
CA ALA A 78 2.82 0.59 6.31
C ALA A 78 2.43 0.30 4.84
N HIS A 79 1.51 1.09 4.28
CA HIS A 79 1.18 1.06 2.86
C HIS A 79 2.29 1.67 2.02
N ALA A 80 2.37 1.29 0.76
CA ALA A 80 3.39 1.75 -0.19
C ALA A 80 3.52 3.28 -0.22
N GLU A 81 2.38 3.96 -0.26
CA GLU A 81 2.29 5.42 -0.29
C GLU A 81 2.88 6.03 0.99
N MET A 82 2.54 5.46 2.15
CA MET A 82 3.04 5.94 3.44
C MET A 82 4.56 5.76 3.56
N GLN A 83 5.10 4.65 3.05
CA GLN A 83 6.54 4.41 3.01
C GLN A 83 7.23 5.43 2.09
N ALA A 84 6.71 5.63 0.87
CA ALA A 84 7.26 6.59 -0.08
C ALA A 84 7.18 8.03 0.43
N LEU A 85 6.05 8.45 1.04
CA LEU A 85 5.88 9.79 1.61
C LEU A 85 6.85 10.06 2.76
N ARG A 86 7.01 9.11 3.69
CA ARG A 86 7.96 9.24 4.80
C ARG A 86 9.39 9.37 4.30
N ALA A 87 9.79 8.56 3.33
CA ALA A 87 11.12 8.64 2.73
C ALA A 87 11.34 9.97 1.99
N ALA A 88 10.35 10.44 1.21
CA ALA A 88 10.41 11.71 0.51
C ALA A 88 10.53 12.90 1.47
N ALA A 89 9.79 12.88 2.58
CA ALA A 89 9.85 13.92 3.59
C ALA A 89 11.25 14.05 4.22
N GLN A 90 11.98 12.95 4.39
CA GLN A 90 13.38 12.98 4.84
C GLN A 90 14.29 13.60 3.78
N VAL A 91 14.11 13.28 2.50
CA VAL A 91 14.92 13.85 1.41
C VAL A 91 14.68 15.35 1.26
N ILE A 92 13.43 15.79 1.34
CA ILE A 92 13.04 17.22 1.23
C ILE A 92 13.37 18.00 2.52
N GLY A 93 13.46 17.31 3.67
CA GLY A 93 13.61 17.97 4.98
C GLY A 93 12.33 18.65 5.46
N ASN A 94 11.16 18.32 4.89
CA ASN A 94 9.87 18.89 5.23
C ASN A 94 8.75 17.88 5.00
N TYR A 95 7.72 17.86 5.87
CA TYR A 95 6.54 17.03 5.65
C TYR A 95 5.60 17.60 4.56
N ARG A 96 5.68 18.89 4.24
CA ARG A 96 4.94 19.50 3.15
C ARG A 96 5.78 19.49 1.88
N MET A 97 5.24 18.91 0.83
CA MET A 97 5.94 18.64 -0.43
C MET A 97 5.08 19.13 -1.63
N PRO A 98 4.78 20.45 -1.71
CA PRO A 98 3.78 20.97 -2.66
C PRO A 98 4.20 20.87 -4.14
N GLU A 99 5.48 20.63 -4.41
CA GLU A 99 5.98 20.42 -5.77
C GLU A 99 6.16 18.94 -6.14
N CYS A 100 5.89 18.04 -5.17
CA CYS A 100 6.04 16.61 -5.39
C CYS A 100 4.77 15.99 -5.99
N GLU A 101 5.00 14.91 -6.72
CA GLU A 101 3.98 14.04 -7.30
C GLU A 101 4.15 12.63 -6.76
N LEU A 102 3.07 11.88 -6.60
CA LEU A 102 3.11 10.50 -6.17
C LEU A 102 2.47 9.60 -7.23
N TYR A 103 3.16 8.52 -7.56
CA TYR A 103 2.68 7.45 -8.43
C TYR A 103 2.51 6.19 -7.60
N VAL A 104 1.34 5.55 -7.70
CA VAL A 104 1.00 4.33 -6.95
C VAL A 104 0.25 3.34 -7.82
N THR A 105 0.54 2.05 -7.68
CA THR A 105 -0.04 1.02 -8.55
C THR A 105 -1.52 0.73 -8.29
N LEU A 106 -2.04 1.11 -7.12
CA LEU A 106 -3.44 0.91 -6.72
C LEU A 106 -4.04 2.24 -6.26
N GLU A 107 -5.33 2.44 -6.49
CA GLU A 107 -6.08 3.59 -5.98
C GLU A 107 -5.88 3.73 -4.47
N PRO A 108 -5.49 4.93 -3.98
CA PRO A 108 -5.19 5.14 -2.57
C PRO A 108 -6.44 5.03 -1.69
N CYS A 109 -6.29 4.40 -0.53
CA CYS A 109 -7.33 4.34 0.50
C CYS A 109 -7.46 5.68 1.24
N ALA A 110 -8.49 5.82 2.08
CA ALA A 110 -8.76 7.06 2.83
C ALA A 110 -7.59 7.50 3.73
N MET A 111 -6.88 6.56 4.36
CA MET A 111 -5.69 6.86 5.18
C MET A 111 -4.59 7.50 4.35
N CYS A 112 -4.23 6.87 3.22
CA CYS A 112 -3.17 7.35 2.34
C CYS A 112 -3.55 8.66 1.66
N SER A 113 -4.79 8.80 1.20
CA SER A 113 -5.31 10.04 0.62
C SER A 113 -5.25 11.20 1.61
N GLY A 114 -5.63 10.97 2.87
CA GLY A 114 -5.49 11.95 3.95
C GLY A 114 -4.03 12.38 4.15
N ALA A 115 -3.09 11.42 4.15
CA ALA A 115 -1.67 11.73 4.28
C ALA A 115 -1.12 12.55 3.09
N MET A 116 -1.55 12.24 1.86
CA MET A 116 -1.18 12.99 0.64
C MET A 116 -1.66 14.43 0.71
N LEU A 117 -2.89 14.67 1.15
CA LEU A 117 -3.46 16.00 1.33
C LEU A 117 -2.73 16.79 2.43
N HIS A 118 -2.36 16.14 3.54
CA HIS A 118 -1.53 16.75 4.59
C HIS A 118 -0.12 17.07 4.11
N ALA A 119 0.47 16.19 3.29
CA ALA A 119 1.76 16.43 2.63
C ALA A 119 1.68 17.52 1.54
N ARG A 120 0.48 17.95 1.16
CA ARG A 120 0.22 18.97 0.14
C ARG A 120 0.81 18.60 -1.22
N LEU A 121 0.72 17.33 -1.61
CA LEU A 121 1.18 16.91 -2.93
C LEU A 121 0.46 17.66 -4.03
N ARG A 122 1.21 18.02 -5.07
CA ARG A 122 0.65 18.69 -6.25
C ARG A 122 -0.25 17.75 -7.06
N HIS A 123 0.20 16.52 -7.26
CA HIS A 123 -0.45 15.57 -8.15
C HIS A 123 -0.28 14.13 -7.64
N VAL A 124 -1.33 13.33 -7.82
CA VAL A 124 -1.31 11.89 -7.55
C VAL A 124 -1.78 11.13 -8.78
N VAL A 125 -1.01 10.13 -9.18
CA VAL A 125 -1.33 9.24 -10.30
C VAL A 125 -1.46 7.82 -9.77
N PHE A 126 -2.57 7.16 -10.08
CA PHE A 126 -2.74 5.76 -9.70
C PHE A 126 -3.01 4.84 -10.89
N GLY A 127 -2.68 3.55 -10.72
CA GLY A 127 -2.88 2.53 -11.73
C GLY A 127 -4.30 1.96 -11.71
N ALA A 128 -4.48 0.82 -11.02
CA ALA A 128 -5.75 0.13 -10.92
C ALA A 128 -6.69 0.80 -9.90
N THR A 129 -8.00 0.75 -10.14
CA THR A 129 -9.03 1.15 -9.18
C THR A 129 -9.16 0.14 -8.04
N ASP A 130 -9.57 0.60 -6.85
CA ASP A 130 -9.91 -0.26 -5.72
C ASP A 130 -11.39 -0.12 -5.34
N PRO A 131 -12.27 -1.04 -5.80
CA PRO A 131 -13.70 -0.97 -5.51
C PRO A 131 -14.07 -1.29 -4.05
N LYS A 132 -13.09 -1.61 -3.20
CA LYS A 132 -13.33 -1.96 -1.79
C LYS A 132 -12.97 -0.85 -0.83
N THR A 133 -11.85 -0.17 -1.06
CA THR A 133 -11.30 0.83 -0.12
C THR A 133 -10.78 2.09 -0.81
N GLY A 134 -10.89 2.20 -2.13
CA GLY A 134 -10.43 3.33 -2.91
C GLY A 134 -11.10 4.64 -2.51
N ALA A 135 -10.32 5.70 -2.34
CA ALA A 135 -10.80 7.00 -1.89
C ALA A 135 -10.52 8.13 -2.89
N ALA A 136 -10.38 7.77 -4.17
CA ALA A 136 -10.18 8.66 -5.31
C ALA A 136 -11.25 8.45 -6.39
N GLY A 137 -12.48 8.13 -5.97
CA GLY A 137 -13.65 7.98 -6.83
C GLY A 137 -14.33 6.61 -6.78
N SER A 138 -13.67 5.54 -6.31
CA SER A 138 -14.28 4.20 -6.30
C SER A 138 -15.28 3.99 -5.15
N VAL A 139 -14.93 4.33 -3.90
CA VAL A 139 -15.81 4.19 -2.72
C VAL A 139 -16.05 5.56 -2.10
N LEU A 140 -15.00 6.33 -1.94
CA LEU A 140 -15.01 7.72 -1.49
C LEU A 140 -14.28 8.56 -2.53
N ASP A 141 -14.49 9.88 -2.50
CA ASP A 141 -13.70 10.83 -3.27
C ASP A 141 -13.22 11.96 -2.35
N LEU A 142 -12.07 11.77 -1.71
CA LEU A 142 -11.46 12.76 -0.84
C LEU A 142 -10.81 13.90 -1.63
N PHE A 143 -10.41 13.64 -2.88
CA PHE A 143 -9.76 14.65 -3.71
C PHE A 143 -10.75 15.62 -4.34
N ALA A 144 -12.05 15.26 -4.43
CA ALA A 144 -13.12 16.14 -4.85
C ALA A 144 -13.73 16.97 -3.69
N GLU A 145 -13.33 16.73 -2.44
CA GLU A 145 -13.89 17.43 -1.27
C GLU A 145 -13.34 18.87 -1.16
N ALA A 146 -14.07 19.83 -1.66
CA ALA A 146 -13.67 21.23 -1.76
C ALA A 146 -13.45 21.94 -0.40
N ARG A 147 -13.98 21.39 0.70
CA ARG A 147 -13.82 21.96 2.06
C ARG A 147 -12.46 21.64 2.68
N LEU A 148 -11.69 20.72 2.09
CA LEU A 148 -10.35 20.42 2.59
C LEU A 148 -9.37 21.56 2.29
N ASN A 149 -8.42 21.77 3.20
CA ASN A 149 -7.48 22.89 3.14
C ASN A 149 -6.50 22.86 1.96
N HIS A 150 -6.35 21.71 1.30
CA HIS A 150 -5.47 21.53 0.16
C HIS A 150 -6.18 20.70 -0.90
N GLN A 151 -5.99 21.12 -2.13
CA GLN A 151 -6.50 20.40 -3.30
C GLN A 151 -5.34 19.79 -4.05
N THR A 152 -5.34 18.48 -4.14
CA THR A 152 -4.37 17.69 -4.92
C THR A 152 -5.07 17.24 -6.20
N THR A 153 -4.46 17.45 -7.36
CA THR A 153 -5.00 16.89 -8.60
C THR A 153 -4.76 15.38 -8.64
N ILE A 154 -5.71 14.65 -9.23
CA ILE A 154 -5.62 13.19 -9.28
C ILE A 154 -5.87 12.67 -10.68
N ARG A 155 -5.12 11.63 -11.08
CA ARG A 155 -5.28 10.91 -12.33
C ARG A 155 -5.24 9.42 -12.10
N GLY A 156 -6.29 8.70 -12.52
CA GLY A 156 -6.35 7.23 -12.46
C GLY A 156 -6.15 6.58 -13.82
N GLY A 157 -5.91 5.26 -13.81
CA GLY A 157 -5.93 4.43 -15.01
C GLY A 157 -4.58 4.27 -15.72
N VAL A 158 -3.49 4.82 -15.20
CA VAL A 158 -2.17 4.70 -15.83
C VAL A 158 -1.62 3.28 -15.65
N LEU A 159 -1.45 2.54 -16.73
CA LEU A 159 -1.10 1.11 -16.74
C LEU A 159 -2.04 0.26 -15.86
N ALA A 160 -3.33 0.60 -15.86
CA ALA A 160 -4.33 -0.03 -14.99
C ALA A 160 -4.39 -1.56 -15.15
N ASP A 161 -4.28 -2.05 -16.39
CA ASP A 161 -4.31 -3.49 -16.68
C ASP A 161 -3.12 -4.22 -16.07
N GLU A 162 -1.90 -3.67 -16.23
CA GLU A 162 -0.66 -4.24 -15.66
C GLU A 162 -0.73 -4.25 -14.13
N CYS A 163 -1.12 -3.13 -13.52
CA CYS A 163 -1.29 -3.00 -12.07
C CYS A 163 -2.34 -3.97 -11.52
N GLY A 164 -3.52 -4.00 -12.16
CA GLY A 164 -4.60 -4.91 -11.76
C GLY A 164 -4.26 -6.38 -11.97
N GLN A 165 -3.49 -6.72 -13.02
CA GLN A 165 -3.09 -8.09 -13.27
C GLN A 165 -2.17 -8.64 -12.18
N LEU A 166 -1.20 -7.87 -11.74
CA LEU A 166 -0.29 -8.23 -10.63
C LEU A 166 -1.08 -8.57 -9.36
N LEU A 167 -2.05 -7.73 -8.99
CA LEU A 167 -2.93 -7.97 -7.84
C LEU A 167 -3.79 -9.24 -8.00
N ARG A 168 -4.39 -9.43 -9.17
CA ARG A 168 -5.21 -10.62 -9.47
C ARG A 168 -4.41 -11.91 -9.34
N ASP A 169 -3.18 -11.92 -9.85
CA ASP A 169 -2.30 -13.09 -9.83
C ASP A 169 -1.88 -13.44 -8.40
N PHE A 170 -1.48 -12.44 -7.62
CA PHE A 170 -1.15 -12.60 -6.20
C PHE A 170 -2.32 -13.22 -5.41
N PHE A 171 -3.51 -12.65 -5.51
CA PHE A 171 -4.66 -13.17 -4.77
C PHE A 171 -5.11 -14.55 -5.26
N ARG A 172 -4.92 -14.85 -6.53
CA ARG A 172 -5.16 -16.18 -7.10
C ARG A 172 -4.19 -17.22 -6.50
N ALA A 173 -2.90 -16.90 -6.47
CA ALA A 173 -1.88 -17.75 -5.87
C ALA A 173 -2.14 -17.97 -4.37
N ARG A 174 -2.46 -16.92 -3.62
CA ARG A 174 -2.77 -16.99 -2.19
C ARG A 174 -3.99 -17.88 -1.88
N ARG A 175 -5.07 -17.75 -2.68
CA ARG A 175 -6.25 -18.65 -2.53
C ARG A 175 -5.92 -20.12 -2.83
N ARG A 176 -5.06 -20.39 -3.82
CA ARG A 176 -4.62 -21.76 -4.13
C ARG A 176 -3.81 -22.36 -2.97
N ALA A 177 -2.87 -21.60 -2.40
CA ALA A 177 -2.08 -22.04 -1.25
C ALA A 177 -2.96 -22.36 -0.05
N GLN A 178 -3.89 -21.46 0.31
CA GLN A 178 -4.82 -21.67 1.42
C GLN A 178 -5.72 -22.92 1.23
N LYS A 179 -6.14 -23.19 -0.01
CA LYS A 179 -6.93 -24.39 -0.32
C LYS A 179 -6.10 -25.68 -0.16
N ALA A 180 -4.84 -25.65 -0.58
CA ALA A 180 -3.92 -26.79 -0.42
C ALA A 180 -3.64 -27.08 1.06
N ASP A 181 -3.37 -26.05 1.87
CA ASP A 181 -3.14 -26.19 3.31
C ASP A 181 -4.34 -26.80 4.03
N ARG A 182 -5.56 -26.37 3.69
CA ARG A 182 -6.81 -26.93 4.25
C ARG A 182 -7.02 -28.40 3.83
N ALA A 183 -6.68 -28.77 2.61
CA ALA A 183 -6.81 -30.15 2.13
C ALA A 183 -5.77 -31.06 2.79
N GLY A 184 -4.52 -30.58 2.99
CA GLY A 184 -3.46 -31.30 3.69
C GLY A 184 -3.71 -31.47 5.19
N GLY A 185 -4.33 -30.46 5.85
CA GLY A 185 -4.66 -30.49 7.28
C GLY A 185 -5.82 -31.43 7.64
N GLN A 186 -6.67 -31.83 6.70
CA GLN A 186 -7.74 -32.81 6.93
C GLN A 186 -7.29 -34.28 6.83
N ALA A 187 -6.07 -34.55 6.39
CA ALA A 187 -5.54 -35.91 6.22
C ALA A 187 -4.89 -36.49 7.49
N VAL A 188 -4.90 -35.82 8.63
CA VAL A 188 -4.19 -36.21 9.86
C VAL A 188 -5.09 -36.33 11.08
N THR A 189 -6.36 -36.73 10.95
CA THR A 189 -7.17 -37.10 12.12
C THR A 189 -8.11 -38.26 11.81
N GLU A 190 -7.56 -39.50 11.77
CA GLU A 190 -8.23 -40.67 12.27
C GLU A 190 -7.30 -41.40 13.25
N PRO A 191 -7.44 -41.18 14.58
CA PRO A 191 -6.94 -42.15 15.53
C PRO A 191 -7.95 -43.30 15.60
N GLY A 192 -7.45 -44.49 15.34
CA GLY A 192 -8.19 -45.75 15.38
C GLY A 192 -9.03 -45.90 16.65
N ASN A 193 -10.21 -46.42 16.42
CA ASN A 193 -11.16 -46.88 17.40
C ASN A 193 -10.53 -48.00 18.28
N GLY A 194 -9.97 -47.62 19.40
CA GLY A 194 -9.55 -48.53 20.47
C GLY A 194 -10.68 -48.64 21.49
N SER A 195 -11.47 -49.71 21.39
CA SER A 195 -12.43 -50.13 22.40
C SER A 195 -11.74 -50.31 23.75
N VAL A 196 -12.08 -49.49 24.72
CA VAL A 196 -11.77 -49.71 26.13
C VAL A 196 -13.07 -50.02 26.86
N THR A 197 -13.18 -51.29 27.32
CA THR A 197 -14.21 -51.84 28.19
C THR A 197 -14.20 -51.09 29.50
N GLU A 198 -15.41 -50.70 29.96
CA GLU A 198 -15.68 -50.22 31.29
C GLU A 198 -15.53 -51.34 32.35
N PRO A 199 -15.03 -51.03 33.55
CA PRO A 199 -15.38 -51.81 34.74
C PRO A 199 -16.44 -51.05 35.55
N SER A 200 -17.52 -51.74 35.78
CA SER A 200 -18.57 -51.43 36.76
C SER A 200 -18.03 -51.44 38.16
N SER A 201 -18.42 -50.49 39.03
CA SER A 201 -18.73 -50.73 40.43
C SER A 201 -19.33 -49.49 41.12
N ASP A 202 -20.34 -49.71 41.68
CA ASP A 202 -21.43 -49.27 42.50
C ASP A 202 -21.07 -48.31 43.69
N PRO A 203 -22.14 -47.76 44.34
CA PRO A 203 -22.07 -46.45 45.00
C PRO A 203 -21.92 -46.58 46.50
N GLN A 204 -21.56 -45.49 47.19
CA GLN A 204 -22.04 -45.15 48.55
C GLN A 204 -21.34 -43.88 49.11
N GLY A 205 -22.15 -43.04 49.73
CA GLY A 205 -21.75 -42.30 50.91
C GLY A 205 -21.86 -40.80 50.86
N LYS A 206 -23.05 -40.22 51.16
CA LYS A 206 -23.16 -38.96 51.90
C LYS A 206 -22.75 -39.22 53.36
N PRO A 207 -22.24 -38.25 54.14
CA PRO A 207 -23.11 -37.25 54.80
C PRO A 207 -22.49 -35.86 55.00
N ASP A 208 -23.41 -34.92 55.09
CA ASP A 208 -23.57 -33.78 55.95
C ASP A 208 -22.35 -33.17 56.70
N ALA A 209 -22.12 -31.88 56.45
CA ALA A 209 -22.14 -30.74 57.36
C ALA A 209 -21.84 -29.46 56.56
#